data_1ed3624f15475e751f9c4f9b4520af65
#
_entry.id   1ed3624f15475e751f9c4f9b4520af65
#
_cell.length_a   1.000
_cell.length_b   1.000
_cell.length_c   1.000
_cell.angle_alpha   90.00
_cell.angle_beta   90.00
_cell.angle_gamma   90.00
#
_symmetry.space_group_name_H-M   'P 1'
#
loop_
_entity.id
_entity.type
_entity.pdbx_description
1 polymer ?
#
loop_
_entity_poly.entity_id
_entity_poly.type
_entity_poly.pdbx_seq_one_letter_code
_entity_poly.pdbx_strand_id
1 'polypeptide(L)'
;MQKEQQQLAELVKGKKVAFIGAGVSHKTLIEEFVGLGAHVTLCDKKNSVDDFGSYAETIRRLGIDLSLGEHYMDGFRGQDIILRTPGFEYYQKPLQDAIAAGTLVTSEVELFFDYCPCEIVGVTGSDGKTTTTTLISKFYEAAGRKVHLGGNIGAALLPMLPDVAPEDVAVVELSSFQLISMRKSPKIAVVTNVTPNHLDHHKDMQEYIDAKRNILLHQVPPCREVLGYENDITRSMVPDCKGKQVWFTRLHDTDNGAFLRGDGMLCMAEDGVVTPFLAQKDIKLRGLHNIENLLAAAAAVWGEVPVEAIQKVGSTFTGVEHRIEPVRVLDGVTYYNDSIGTSPTRTIAGLRSFDQKVILIAGGYDKHIPYEPLAPEVIAHVKDLVLMGATGPRIEKAVCEHPDFAASGLTIQHADTMQHAVELARAAAQPGDSIILSPASASFDLYPNFEVRGREFKKIVNELK
;
A
#
# COMPACT_ATOMS: atom_id res chain seq x y z
N MET A 1 11.69 -3.64 -29.31
CA MET A 1 11.83 -4.00 -27.89
C MET A 1 12.82 -3.02 -27.30
N GLN A 2 12.46 -2.32 -26.23
CA GLN A 2 13.35 -1.38 -25.55
C GLN A 2 14.58 -2.15 -25.01
N LYS A 3 15.69 -1.47 -24.81
CA LYS A 3 16.96 -2.07 -24.33
C LYS A 3 16.77 -2.83 -23.03
N GLU A 4 16.00 -2.29 -22.13
CA GLU A 4 15.71 -2.84 -20.81
C GLU A 4 14.92 -4.15 -20.88
N GLN A 5 13.96 -4.24 -21.79
CA GLN A 5 13.22 -5.49 -22.09
C GLN A 5 14.14 -6.56 -22.68
N GLN A 6 15.09 -6.16 -23.53
CA GLN A 6 16.09 -7.11 -24.05
C GLN A 6 16.96 -7.67 -22.92
N GLN A 7 17.38 -6.81 -22.00
CA GLN A 7 18.19 -7.23 -20.85
C GLN A 7 17.40 -8.17 -19.91
N LEU A 8 16.11 -7.90 -19.65
CA LEU A 8 15.26 -8.81 -18.88
C LEU A 8 15.08 -10.15 -19.60
N ALA A 9 14.85 -10.12 -20.92
CA ALA A 9 14.74 -11.33 -21.73
C ALA A 9 16.04 -12.14 -21.72
N GLU A 10 17.21 -11.50 -21.82
CA GLU A 10 18.52 -12.14 -21.73
C GLU A 10 18.76 -12.76 -20.35
N LEU A 11 18.30 -12.10 -19.26
CA LEU A 11 18.41 -12.62 -17.90
C LEU A 11 17.70 -13.97 -17.75
N VAL A 12 16.50 -14.12 -18.33
CA VAL A 12 15.63 -15.28 -18.06
C VAL A 12 15.67 -16.36 -19.15
N LYS A 13 16.12 -16.05 -20.36
CA LYS A 13 16.13 -16.97 -21.50
C LYS A 13 16.98 -18.21 -21.22
N GLY A 14 16.34 -19.37 -21.31
CA GLY A 14 16.97 -20.68 -21.06
C GLY A 14 17.33 -20.93 -19.59
N LYS A 15 16.92 -20.07 -18.67
CA LYS A 15 17.17 -20.20 -17.24
C LYS A 15 16.06 -20.98 -16.55
N LYS A 16 16.41 -21.67 -15.47
CA LYS A 16 15.48 -22.30 -14.55
C LYS A 16 15.02 -21.25 -13.54
N VAL A 17 13.73 -20.92 -13.57
CA VAL A 17 13.14 -19.84 -12.78
C VAL A 17 12.02 -20.37 -11.89
N ALA A 18 12.21 -20.34 -10.58
CA ALA A 18 11.15 -20.67 -9.64
C ALA A 18 10.34 -19.42 -9.25
N PHE A 19 9.02 -19.55 -9.25
CA PHE A 19 8.10 -18.55 -8.71
C PHE A 19 7.52 -19.05 -7.38
N ILE A 20 7.67 -18.30 -6.32
CA ILE A 20 7.06 -18.60 -5.02
C ILE A 20 5.64 -18.04 -4.99
N GLY A 21 4.66 -18.91 -5.17
CA GLY A 21 3.24 -18.57 -5.23
C GLY A 21 2.81 -17.93 -6.56
N ALA A 22 1.52 -18.11 -6.89
CA ALA A 22 0.88 -17.48 -8.05
C ALA A 22 -0.04 -16.33 -7.60
N GLY A 23 0.54 -15.33 -6.95
CA GLY A 23 -0.14 -14.06 -6.61
C GLY A 23 -0.44 -13.22 -7.86
N VAL A 24 -1.13 -12.09 -7.67
CA VAL A 24 -1.59 -11.24 -8.79
C VAL A 24 -0.44 -10.85 -9.73
N SER A 25 0.69 -10.36 -9.21
CA SER A 25 1.86 -9.98 -9.99
C SER A 25 2.55 -11.18 -10.65
N HIS A 26 2.67 -12.30 -9.94
CA HIS A 26 3.36 -13.48 -10.44
C HIS A 26 2.63 -14.18 -11.60
N LYS A 27 1.29 -14.16 -11.63
CA LYS A 27 0.53 -14.77 -12.74
C LYS A 27 0.93 -14.20 -14.10
N THR A 28 0.96 -12.89 -14.21
CA THR A 28 1.39 -12.21 -15.45
C THR A 28 2.86 -12.50 -15.78
N LEU A 29 3.73 -12.45 -14.77
CA LEU A 29 5.17 -12.70 -14.98
C LEU A 29 5.49 -14.14 -15.35
N ILE A 30 4.76 -15.12 -14.83
CA ILE A 30 4.91 -16.54 -15.24
C ILE A 30 4.65 -16.67 -16.74
N GLU A 31 3.54 -16.11 -17.25
CA GLU A 31 3.22 -16.15 -18.68
C GLU A 31 4.29 -15.43 -19.53
N GLU A 32 4.73 -14.26 -19.06
CA GLU A 32 5.77 -13.48 -19.74
C GLU A 32 7.11 -14.24 -19.77
N PHE A 33 7.58 -14.80 -18.64
CA PHE A 33 8.85 -15.49 -18.55
C PHE A 33 8.88 -16.78 -19.38
N VAL A 34 7.76 -17.51 -19.42
CA VAL A 34 7.62 -18.66 -20.34
C VAL A 34 7.71 -18.16 -21.80
N GLY A 35 7.07 -17.06 -22.14
CA GLY A 35 7.15 -16.43 -23.47
C GLY A 35 8.56 -15.98 -23.85
N LEU A 36 9.36 -15.56 -22.88
CA LEU A 36 10.77 -15.19 -23.03
C LEU A 36 11.74 -16.40 -23.07
N GLY A 37 11.21 -17.64 -22.91
CA GLY A 37 11.97 -18.87 -23.02
C GLY A 37 12.62 -19.33 -21.72
N ALA A 38 12.11 -18.93 -20.56
CA ALA A 38 12.51 -19.49 -19.28
C ALA A 38 11.89 -20.87 -19.04
N HIS A 39 12.59 -21.72 -18.29
CA HIS A 39 12.05 -22.97 -17.72
C HIS A 39 11.44 -22.65 -16.35
N VAL A 40 10.12 -22.49 -16.30
CA VAL A 40 9.44 -22.02 -15.10
C VAL A 40 8.99 -23.17 -14.21
N THR A 41 9.27 -23.06 -12.91
CA THR A 41 8.73 -23.90 -11.84
C THR A 41 7.84 -23.06 -10.92
N LEU A 42 6.57 -23.43 -10.77
CA LEU A 42 5.69 -22.80 -9.78
C LEU A 42 5.75 -23.58 -8.46
N CYS A 43 6.17 -22.90 -7.40
CA CYS A 43 6.29 -23.44 -6.05
C CYS A 43 5.19 -22.84 -5.17
N ASP A 44 4.22 -23.65 -4.68
CA ASP A 44 3.09 -23.17 -3.90
C ASP A 44 2.64 -24.18 -2.84
N LYS A 45 2.12 -23.70 -1.70
CA LYS A 45 1.55 -24.52 -0.62
C LYS A 45 0.27 -25.29 -1.03
N LYS A 46 -0.37 -24.89 -2.12
CA LYS A 46 -1.54 -25.60 -2.68
C LYS A 46 -1.18 -27.01 -3.09
N ASN A 47 -2.13 -27.94 -2.92
CA ASN A 47 -1.85 -29.36 -3.15
C ASN A 47 -2.05 -29.79 -4.61
N SER A 48 -2.84 -29.04 -5.38
CA SER A 48 -3.15 -29.38 -6.77
C SER A 48 -3.26 -28.16 -7.67
N VAL A 49 -3.22 -28.37 -8.98
CA VAL A 49 -3.45 -27.31 -9.97
C VAL A 49 -4.87 -26.75 -9.88
N ASP A 50 -5.84 -27.58 -9.51
CA ASP A 50 -7.25 -27.15 -9.41
C ASP A 50 -7.45 -26.10 -8.32
N ASP A 51 -6.62 -26.11 -7.28
CA ASP A 51 -6.67 -25.13 -6.18
C ASP A 51 -6.31 -23.70 -6.63
N PHE A 52 -5.80 -23.52 -7.87
CA PHE A 52 -5.54 -22.18 -8.44
C PHE A 52 -6.78 -21.57 -9.10
N GLY A 53 -7.95 -22.26 -9.07
CA GLY A 53 -9.21 -21.76 -9.61
C GLY A 53 -9.10 -21.40 -11.10
N SER A 54 -9.51 -20.20 -11.48
CA SER A 54 -9.47 -19.75 -12.88
C SER A 54 -8.08 -19.75 -13.52
N TYR A 55 -7.00 -19.74 -12.74
CA TYR A 55 -5.63 -19.77 -13.27
C TYR A 55 -5.13 -21.19 -13.58
N ALA A 56 -5.84 -22.23 -13.14
CA ALA A 56 -5.48 -23.64 -13.35
C ALA A 56 -5.35 -24.02 -14.84
N GLU A 57 -6.25 -23.50 -15.68
CA GLU A 57 -6.20 -23.72 -17.13
C GLU A 57 -4.95 -23.10 -17.76
N THR A 58 -4.57 -21.90 -17.34
CA THR A 58 -3.34 -21.22 -17.79
C THR A 58 -2.11 -22.04 -17.40
N ILE A 59 -2.02 -22.54 -16.16
CA ILE A 59 -0.91 -23.40 -15.71
C ILE A 59 -0.78 -24.62 -16.60
N ARG A 60 -1.88 -25.30 -16.90
CA ARG A 60 -1.87 -26.51 -17.77
C ARG A 60 -1.45 -26.15 -19.21
N ARG A 61 -1.96 -25.06 -19.75
CA ARG A 61 -1.60 -24.56 -21.09
C ARG A 61 -0.13 -24.22 -21.22
N LEU A 62 0.46 -23.62 -20.19
CA LEU A 62 1.89 -23.22 -20.17
C LEU A 62 2.84 -24.42 -20.03
N GLY A 63 2.36 -25.55 -19.48
CA GLY A 63 3.17 -26.75 -19.29
C GLY A 63 4.37 -26.54 -18.37
N ILE A 64 4.26 -25.65 -17.39
CA ILE A 64 5.34 -25.33 -16.44
C ILE A 64 5.51 -26.45 -15.40
N ASP A 65 6.70 -26.56 -14.83
CA ASP A 65 6.99 -27.47 -13.73
C ASP A 65 6.27 -27.01 -12.45
N LEU A 66 5.90 -27.99 -11.60
CA LEU A 66 5.16 -27.73 -10.37
C LEU A 66 5.86 -28.37 -9.17
N SER A 67 6.02 -27.59 -8.12
CA SER A 67 6.42 -28.06 -6.78
C SER A 67 5.34 -27.60 -5.79
N LEU A 68 4.42 -28.50 -5.43
CA LEU A 68 3.20 -28.16 -4.70
C LEU A 68 3.13 -28.88 -3.35
N GLY A 69 2.26 -28.34 -2.45
CA GLY A 69 1.98 -28.93 -1.15
C GLY A 69 3.03 -28.68 -0.10
N GLU A 70 3.15 -29.59 0.86
CA GLU A 70 4.02 -29.44 2.03
C GLU A 70 5.50 -29.26 1.67
N HIS A 71 5.95 -29.92 0.62
CA HIS A 71 7.36 -29.91 0.15
C HIS A 71 7.63 -28.94 -1.00
N TYR A 72 6.76 -27.95 -1.22
CA TYR A 72 6.89 -27.02 -2.37
C TYR A 72 8.25 -26.29 -2.45
N MET A 73 8.94 -26.13 -1.33
CA MET A 73 10.26 -25.50 -1.28
C MET A 73 11.39 -26.38 -1.84
N ASP A 74 11.15 -27.70 -2.06
CA ASP A 74 12.12 -28.54 -2.78
C ASP A 74 12.35 -28.05 -4.21
N GLY A 75 11.36 -27.38 -4.80
CA GLY A 75 11.44 -26.73 -6.11
C GLY A 75 12.44 -25.58 -6.19
N PHE A 76 13.03 -25.13 -5.07
CA PHE A 76 14.08 -24.09 -5.07
C PHE A 76 15.45 -24.63 -5.47
N ARG A 77 15.64 -25.95 -5.37
CA ARG A 77 16.94 -26.56 -5.63
C ARG A 77 17.29 -26.54 -7.11
N GLY A 78 18.50 -26.08 -7.43
CA GLY A 78 19.05 -26.10 -8.79
C GLY A 78 18.37 -25.07 -9.72
N GLN A 79 17.69 -24.09 -9.17
CA GLN A 79 17.18 -22.95 -9.92
C GLN A 79 18.29 -21.92 -10.15
N ASP A 80 18.26 -21.28 -11.30
CA ASP A 80 19.14 -20.13 -11.59
C ASP A 80 18.59 -18.87 -10.90
N ILE A 81 17.25 -18.71 -10.91
CA ILE A 81 16.55 -17.54 -10.38
C ILE A 81 15.35 -18.01 -9.54
N ILE A 82 15.10 -17.34 -8.43
CA ILE A 82 13.87 -17.50 -7.62
C ILE A 82 13.20 -16.14 -7.47
N LEU A 83 11.95 -16.01 -7.95
CA LEU A 83 11.12 -14.85 -7.69
C LEU A 83 10.31 -15.06 -6.41
N ARG A 84 10.58 -14.20 -5.45
CA ARG A 84 9.93 -14.20 -4.13
C ARG A 84 8.74 -13.24 -4.11
N THR A 85 7.61 -13.66 -3.51
CA THR A 85 6.56 -12.72 -3.11
C THR A 85 6.94 -12.01 -1.80
N PRO A 86 6.48 -10.77 -1.56
CA PRO A 86 6.71 -10.09 -0.29
C PRO A 86 6.25 -10.88 0.95
N GLY A 87 5.15 -11.64 0.83
CA GLY A 87 4.61 -12.45 1.93
C GLY A 87 5.40 -13.73 2.25
N PHE A 88 6.44 -14.07 1.48
CA PHE A 88 7.31 -15.19 1.79
C PHE A 88 8.45 -14.73 2.70
N GLU A 89 8.65 -15.41 3.81
CA GLU A 89 9.68 -15.09 4.80
C GLU A 89 11.07 -15.26 4.21
N TYR A 90 11.84 -14.17 4.18
CA TYR A 90 13.13 -14.12 3.49
C TYR A 90 14.19 -15.04 4.10
N TYR A 91 14.23 -15.20 5.41
CA TYR A 91 15.24 -15.98 6.13
C TYR A 91 14.91 -17.48 6.27
N GLN A 92 13.90 -17.97 5.56
CA GLN A 92 13.60 -19.39 5.49
C GLN A 92 14.81 -20.17 4.99
N LYS A 93 15.16 -21.24 5.71
CA LYS A 93 16.40 -22.01 5.42
C LYS A 93 16.49 -22.49 3.97
N PRO A 94 15.45 -23.07 3.32
CA PRO A 94 15.56 -23.49 1.92
C PRO A 94 15.90 -22.34 0.95
N LEU A 95 15.41 -21.12 1.21
CA LEU A 95 15.74 -19.95 0.41
C LEU A 95 17.19 -19.50 0.64
N GLN A 96 17.65 -19.50 1.89
CA GLN A 96 19.03 -19.16 2.25
C GLN A 96 20.03 -20.18 1.68
N ASP A 97 19.68 -21.47 1.69
CA ASP A 97 20.49 -22.52 1.07
C ASP A 97 20.60 -22.31 -0.46
N ALA A 98 19.53 -21.89 -1.14
CA ALA A 98 19.56 -21.56 -2.56
C ALA A 98 20.46 -20.33 -2.85
N ILE A 99 20.37 -19.27 -2.01
CA ILE A 99 21.25 -18.09 -2.10
C ILE A 99 22.73 -18.53 -1.94
N ALA A 100 23.03 -19.34 -0.94
CA ALA A 100 24.37 -19.84 -0.69
C ALA A 100 24.90 -20.71 -1.84
N ALA A 101 24.02 -21.40 -2.56
CA ALA A 101 24.35 -22.17 -3.77
C ALA A 101 24.52 -21.30 -5.03
N GLY A 102 24.33 -19.98 -4.95
CA GLY A 102 24.52 -19.04 -6.05
C GLY A 102 23.25 -18.74 -6.86
N THR A 103 22.07 -19.19 -6.41
CA THR A 103 20.79 -18.83 -7.03
C THR A 103 20.51 -17.34 -6.84
N LEU A 104 20.12 -16.64 -7.90
CA LEU A 104 19.65 -15.27 -7.82
C LEU A 104 18.23 -15.26 -7.20
N VAL A 105 18.13 -14.84 -5.94
CA VAL A 105 16.83 -14.57 -5.33
C VAL A 105 16.48 -13.10 -5.54
N THR A 106 15.31 -12.85 -6.11
CA THR A 106 14.84 -11.52 -6.47
C THR A 106 13.33 -11.42 -6.31
N SER A 107 12.75 -10.29 -6.63
CA SER A 107 11.31 -10.04 -6.64
C SER A 107 10.91 -9.22 -7.87
N GLU A 108 9.62 -9.12 -8.10
CA GLU A 108 9.06 -8.28 -9.17
C GLU A 108 9.54 -6.84 -9.07
N VAL A 109 9.49 -6.25 -7.84
CA VAL A 109 9.93 -4.87 -7.60
C VAL A 109 11.44 -4.72 -7.79
N GLU A 110 12.26 -5.68 -7.34
CA GLU A 110 13.71 -5.64 -7.54
C GLU A 110 14.09 -5.66 -9.01
N LEU A 111 13.45 -6.54 -9.81
CA LEU A 111 13.65 -6.56 -11.26
C LEU A 111 13.20 -5.26 -11.92
N PHE A 112 12.08 -4.67 -11.46
CA PHE A 112 11.70 -3.36 -11.96
C PHE A 112 12.78 -2.31 -11.66
N PHE A 113 13.35 -2.26 -10.46
CA PHE A 113 14.46 -1.35 -10.11
C PHE A 113 15.72 -1.63 -10.94
N ASP A 114 15.94 -2.88 -11.33
CA ASP A 114 17.10 -3.26 -12.15
C ASP A 114 17.00 -2.74 -13.59
N TYR A 115 15.79 -2.71 -14.15
CA TYR A 115 15.55 -2.44 -15.57
C TYR A 115 14.73 -1.18 -15.85
N CYS A 116 14.27 -0.43 -14.84
CA CYS A 116 13.54 0.81 -15.04
C CYS A 116 14.43 1.88 -15.66
N PRO A 117 14.06 2.45 -16.84
CA PRO A 117 14.88 3.46 -17.50
C PRO A 117 14.67 4.86 -16.91
N CYS A 118 13.58 5.10 -16.18
CA CYS A 118 13.26 6.40 -15.62
C CYS A 118 13.70 6.54 -14.16
N GLU A 119 13.58 7.75 -13.65
CA GLU A 119 13.83 8.04 -12.25
C GLU A 119 12.82 7.35 -11.33
N ILE A 120 13.31 6.77 -10.23
CA ILE A 120 12.47 6.13 -9.23
C ILE A 120 12.46 6.96 -7.95
N VAL A 121 11.25 7.27 -7.47
CA VAL A 121 10.98 7.81 -6.13
C VAL A 121 10.39 6.70 -5.28
N GLY A 122 11.08 6.31 -4.22
CA GLY A 122 10.65 5.25 -3.31
C GLY A 122 10.16 5.80 -1.98
N VAL A 123 9.03 5.30 -1.48
CA VAL A 123 8.46 5.71 -0.20
C VAL A 123 8.27 4.51 0.70
N THR A 124 8.84 4.56 1.91
CA THR A 124 8.62 3.58 2.97
C THR A 124 8.27 4.24 4.29
N GLY A 125 7.96 3.44 5.30
CA GLY A 125 7.62 3.83 6.66
C GLY A 125 6.63 2.86 7.29
N SER A 126 6.28 3.08 8.54
CA SER A 126 5.19 2.35 9.18
C SER A 126 3.84 2.91 8.75
N ASP A 127 3.67 4.22 8.85
CA ASP A 127 2.45 4.94 8.50
C ASP A 127 2.72 6.03 7.44
N GLY A 128 1.67 6.51 6.77
CA GLY A 128 1.74 7.61 5.82
C GLY A 128 2.23 7.26 4.41
N LYS A 129 2.79 6.07 4.18
CA LYS A 129 3.33 5.64 2.88
C LYS A 129 2.40 5.93 1.70
N THR A 130 1.20 5.37 1.73
CA THR A 130 0.24 5.44 0.63
C THR A 130 -0.15 6.89 0.30
N THR A 131 -0.41 7.70 1.32
CA THR A 131 -0.77 9.11 1.14
C THR A 131 0.41 9.89 0.55
N THR A 132 1.62 9.70 1.08
CA THR A 132 2.84 10.37 0.59
C THR A 132 3.15 9.96 -0.85
N THR A 133 3.10 8.65 -1.16
CA THR A 133 3.32 8.12 -2.51
C THR A 133 2.31 8.70 -3.51
N THR A 134 1.03 8.75 -3.12
CA THR A 134 -0.02 9.32 -3.97
C THR A 134 0.16 10.83 -4.18
N LEU A 135 0.52 11.57 -3.13
CA LEU A 135 0.80 13.01 -3.25
C LEU A 135 1.97 13.27 -4.20
N ILE A 136 3.07 12.54 -4.07
CA ILE A 136 4.23 12.65 -4.98
C ILE A 136 3.81 12.39 -6.42
N SER A 137 3.05 11.31 -6.65
CA SER A 137 2.49 10.98 -7.97
C SER A 137 1.67 12.14 -8.54
N LYS A 138 0.76 12.70 -7.73
CA LYS A 138 -0.09 13.82 -8.14
C LYS A 138 0.69 15.11 -8.41
N PHE A 139 1.78 15.35 -7.69
CA PHE A 139 2.64 16.50 -7.94
C PHE A 139 3.33 16.40 -9.32
N TYR A 140 3.90 15.23 -9.65
CA TYR A 140 4.49 15.01 -10.95
C TYR A 140 3.46 15.06 -12.09
N GLU A 141 2.26 14.45 -11.89
CA GLU A 141 1.16 14.54 -12.86
C GLU A 141 0.72 16.00 -13.10
N ALA A 142 0.61 16.80 -12.02
CA ALA A 142 0.24 18.22 -12.13
C ALA A 142 1.32 19.06 -12.81
N ALA A 143 2.58 18.61 -12.77
CA ALA A 143 3.70 19.17 -13.52
C ALA A 143 3.78 18.67 -14.98
N GLY A 144 2.84 17.82 -15.42
CA GLY A 144 2.79 17.29 -16.79
C GLY A 144 3.70 16.09 -17.05
N ARG A 145 4.27 15.46 -16.01
CA ARG A 145 5.07 14.23 -16.13
C ARG A 145 4.15 13.00 -16.19
N LYS A 146 4.50 12.02 -17.01
CA LYS A 146 3.86 10.70 -16.95
C LYS A 146 4.41 9.91 -15.76
N VAL A 147 3.50 9.37 -14.93
CA VAL A 147 3.82 8.69 -13.69
C VAL A 147 3.44 7.22 -13.75
N HIS A 148 4.36 6.36 -13.33
CA HIS A 148 4.13 4.93 -13.10
C HIS A 148 4.04 4.69 -11.60
N LEU A 149 2.83 4.51 -11.09
CA LEU A 149 2.54 4.32 -9.66
C LEU A 149 2.37 2.84 -9.35
N GLY A 150 3.13 2.32 -8.37
CA GLY A 150 3.00 0.92 -7.98
C GLY A 150 3.80 0.51 -6.74
N GLY A 151 4.12 -0.78 -6.67
CA GLY A 151 4.81 -1.40 -5.55
C GLY A 151 3.86 -2.09 -4.57
N ASN A 152 3.84 -1.66 -3.31
CA ASN A 152 2.90 -2.20 -2.30
C ASN A 152 1.45 -1.72 -2.50
N ILE A 153 1.22 -0.81 -3.42
CA ILE A 153 -0.08 -0.28 -3.87
C ILE A 153 -0.14 -0.27 -5.38
N GLY A 154 -1.34 -0.14 -5.92
CA GLY A 154 -1.53 -0.04 -7.37
C GLY A 154 -1.27 -1.33 -8.13
N ALA A 155 -0.77 -1.21 -9.35
CA ALA A 155 -0.45 -2.34 -10.22
C ALA A 155 0.99 -2.84 -10.00
N ALA A 156 1.27 -4.08 -10.44
CA ALA A 156 2.62 -4.58 -10.55
C ALA A 156 3.42 -3.74 -11.56
N LEU A 157 4.63 -3.36 -11.22
CA LEU A 157 5.45 -2.43 -12.00
C LEU A 157 6.21 -3.09 -13.14
N LEU A 158 6.74 -4.30 -12.91
CA LEU A 158 7.56 -4.98 -13.94
C LEU A 158 6.82 -5.23 -15.25
N PRO A 159 5.53 -5.63 -15.26
CA PRO A 159 4.74 -5.73 -16.49
C PRO A 159 4.51 -4.39 -17.21
N MET A 160 4.68 -3.25 -16.52
CA MET A 160 4.56 -1.91 -17.12
C MET A 160 5.85 -1.45 -17.80
N LEU A 161 6.97 -2.16 -17.59
CA LEU A 161 8.29 -1.77 -18.11
C LEU A 161 8.31 -1.44 -19.61
N PRO A 162 7.51 -2.13 -20.48
CA PRO A 162 7.41 -1.78 -21.90
C PRO A 162 6.93 -0.38 -22.19
N ASP A 163 6.15 0.21 -21.29
CA ASP A 163 5.50 1.51 -21.45
C ASP A 163 6.24 2.65 -20.71
N VAL A 164 7.37 2.33 -20.05
CA VAL A 164 8.18 3.29 -19.27
C VAL A 164 9.22 3.93 -20.15
N ALA A 165 9.17 5.26 -20.29
CA ALA A 165 10.16 6.05 -21.00
C ALA A 165 11.17 6.71 -20.03
N PRO A 166 12.40 7.02 -20.45
CA PRO A 166 13.41 7.66 -19.60
C PRO A 166 12.99 8.99 -18.98
N GLU A 167 12.11 9.73 -19.62
CA GLU A 167 11.54 11.02 -19.17
C GLU A 167 10.39 10.86 -18.18
N ASP A 168 9.83 9.66 -18.02
CA ASP A 168 8.76 9.37 -17.07
C ASP A 168 9.30 9.39 -15.62
N VAL A 169 8.46 9.17 -14.64
CA VAL A 169 8.85 8.95 -13.26
C VAL A 169 8.10 7.75 -12.68
N ALA A 170 8.81 6.87 -11.97
CA ALA A 170 8.19 5.78 -11.23
C ALA A 170 8.10 6.18 -9.75
N VAL A 171 6.90 6.15 -9.18
CA VAL A 171 6.66 6.43 -7.76
C VAL A 171 6.22 5.15 -7.08
N VAL A 172 7.06 4.64 -6.18
CA VAL A 172 6.96 3.27 -5.68
C VAL A 172 6.77 3.25 -4.16
N GLU A 173 5.63 2.71 -3.71
CA GLU A 173 5.45 2.40 -2.29
C GLU A 173 6.18 1.09 -1.96
N LEU A 174 7.02 1.12 -0.93
CA LEU A 174 7.86 -0.02 -0.53
C LEU A 174 7.53 -0.48 0.90
N SER A 175 7.10 -1.73 1.05
CA SER A 175 6.98 -2.39 2.34
C SER A 175 8.34 -2.89 2.85
N SER A 176 8.44 -3.18 4.16
CA SER A 176 9.63 -3.83 4.73
C SER A 176 9.90 -5.21 4.10
N PHE A 177 8.83 -5.92 3.76
CA PHE A 177 8.92 -7.24 3.10
C PHE A 177 9.46 -7.18 1.68
N GLN A 178 9.26 -6.08 0.96
CA GLN A 178 9.90 -5.86 -0.33
C GLN A 178 11.35 -5.43 -0.14
N LEU A 179 11.60 -4.49 0.77
CA LEU A 179 12.93 -3.91 1.01
C LEU A 179 13.96 -4.90 1.57
N ILE A 180 13.54 -5.93 2.32
CA ILE A 180 14.46 -6.84 3.03
C ILE A 180 15.51 -7.51 2.13
N SER A 181 15.20 -7.74 0.87
CA SER A 181 16.10 -8.36 -0.12
C SER A 181 16.63 -7.38 -1.17
N MET A 182 16.16 -6.12 -1.17
CA MET A 182 16.53 -5.14 -2.19
C MET A 182 18.02 -4.79 -2.17
N ARG A 183 18.62 -4.78 -3.37
CA ARG A 183 20.03 -4.46 -3.62
C ARG A 183 20.22 -3.17 -4.40
N LYS A 184 19.13 -2.49 -4.75
CA LYS A 184 19.11 -1.14 -5.33
C LYS A 184 18.15 -0.26 -4.54
N SER A 185 18.49 1.00 -4.42
CA SER A 185 17.68 2.03 -3.79
C SER A 185 17.21 3.04 -4.83
N PRO A 186 16.07 3.72 -4.60
CA PRO A 186 15.57 4.74 -5.51
C PRO A 186 16.47 5.97 -5.51
N LYS A 187 16.38 6.81 -6.53
CA LYS A 187 17.11 8.09 -6.60
C LYS A 187 16.63 9.06 -5.52
N ILE A 188 15.32 9.09 -5.27
CA ILE A 188 14.72 9.83 -4.16
C ILE A 188 14.09 8.82 -3.20
N ALA A 189 14.57 8.78 -1.96
CA ALA A 189 14.10 7.89 -0.92
C ALA A 189 13.35 8.70 0.15
N VAL A 190 12.14 8.28 0.50
CA VAL A 190 11.34 8.88 1.56
C VAL A 190 11.09 7.85 2.66
N VAL A 191 11.46 8.17 3.89
CA VAL A 191 11.12 7.38 5.08
C VAL A 191 10.22 8.22 5.98
N THR A 192 8.93 7.87 6.03
CA THR A 192 7.94 8.68 6.76
C THR A 192 8.14 8.60 8.27
N ASN A 193 8.09 7.40 8.82
CA ASN A 193 8.33 7.08 10.22
C ASN A 193 8.62 5.58 10.36
N VAL A 194 9.17 5.17 11.49
CA VAL A 194 9.33 3.75 11.83
C VAL A 194 8.87 3.54 13.27
N THR A 195 7.75 2.84 13.41
CA THR A 195 7.12 2.47 14.68
C THR A 195 6.87 0.97 14.70
N PRO A 196 6.77 0.31 15.87
CA PRO A 196 6.53 -1.13 15.95
C PRO A 196 5.34 -1.57 15.11
N ASN A 197 5.59 -2.45 14.14
CA ASN A 197 4.59 -3.02 13.25
C ASN A 197 5.12 -4.32 12.63
N HIS A 198 4.24 -5.25 12.28
CA HIS A 198 4.60 -6.53 11.63
C HIS A 198 5.62 -7.38 12.41
N LEU A 199 5.65 -7.28 13.76
CA LEU A 199 6.53 -8.09 14.62
C LEU A 199 6.07 -9.55 14.76
N ASP A 200 4.93 -9.88 14.16
CA ASP A 200 4.44 -11.24 13.93
C ASP A 200 5.11 -11.93 12.72
N HIS A 201 5.78 -11.14 11.85
CA HIS A 201 6.45 -11.61 10.65
C HIS A 201 7.96 -11.33 10.64
N HIS A 202 8.39 -10.20 11.21
CA HIS A 202 9.82 -9.92 11.42
C HIS A 202 10.26 -10.53 12.75
N LYS A 203 11.49 -11.05 12.76
CA LYS A 203 12.09 -11.65 13.94
C LYS A 203 12.05 -10.72 15.16
N ASP A 204 12.34 -9.45 14.92
CA ASP A 204 12.37 -8.39 15.93
C ASP A 204 12.29 -7.00 15.28
N MET A 205 12.26 -5.97 16.12
CA MET A 205 12.21 -4.58 15.67
C MET A 205 13.47 -4.18 14.88
N GLN A 206 14.62 -4.78 15.16
CA GLN A 206 15.87 -4.45 14.47
C GLN A 206 15.84 -4.95 13.03
N GLU A 207 15.36 -6.17 12.78
CA GLU A 207 15.17 -6.67 11.40
C GLU A 207 14.20 -5.80 10.61
N TYR A 208 13.11 -5.34 11.25
CA TYR A 208 12.16 -4.43 10.60
C TYR A 208 12.79 -3.08 10.22
N ILE A 209 13.63 -2.52 11.10
CA ILE A 209 14.40 -1.29 10.85
C ILE A 209 15.41 -1.52 9.72
N ASP A 210 16.20 -2.61 9.79
CA ASP A 210 17.23 -2.90 8.80
C ASP A 210 16.64 -3.18 7.42
N ALA A 211 15.49 -3.86 7.35
CA ALA A 211 14.75 -4.01 6.11
C ALA A 211 14.41 -2.65 5.48
N LYS A 212 13.92 -1.69 6.28
CA LYS A 212 13.60 -0.34 5.77
C LYS A 212 14.83 0.49 5.38
N ARG A 213 15.97 0.30 6.06
CA ARG A 213 17.23 0.97 5.73
C ARG A 213 17.71 0.67 4.31
N ASN A 214 17.33 -0.48 3.74
CA ASN A 214 17.70 -0.83 2.36
C ASN A 214 17.20 0.19 1.33
N ILE A 215 16.20 1.03 1.64
CA ILE A 215 15.79 2.12 0.76
C ILE A 215 16.89 3.19 0.59
N LEU A 216 17.84 3.28 1.53
CA LEU A 216 18.94 4.25 1.57
C LEU A 216 20.29 3.61 1.19
N LEU A 217 20.55 2.39 1.68
CA LEU A 217 21.88 1.78 1.70
C LEU A 217 22.54 1.59 0.32
N HIS A 218 21.73 1.47 -0.72
CA HIS A 218 22.18 1.19 -2.09
C HIS A 218 22.01 2.38 -3.03
N GLN A 219 21.74 3.60 -2.49
CA GLN A 219 21.66 4.80 -3.30
C GLN A 219 23.02 5.17 -3.87
N VAL A 220 22.98 5.80 -5.06
CA VAL A 220 24.15 6.31 -5.76
C VAL A 220 23.95 7.80 -6.03
N PRO A 221 24.84 8.67 -5.57
CA PRO A 221 24.75 10.11 -5.84
C PRO A 221 24.79 10.45 -7.35
N PRO A 222 24.06 11.47 -7.79
CA PRO A 222 23.23 12.38 -6.98
C PRO A 222 21.91 11.72 -6.57
N CYS A 223 21.60 11.75 -5.28
CA CYS A 223 20.38 11.18 -4.71
C CYS A 223 19.84 12.11 -3.60
N ARG A 224 18.57 11.89 -3.20
CA ARG A 224 17.92 12.65 -2.13
C ARG A 224 17.30 11.69 -1.13
N GLU A 225 17.47 12.00 0.16
CA GLU A 225 16.89 11.26 1.28
C GLU A 225 15.99 12.18 2.11
N VAL A 226 14.69 11.89 2.14
CA VAL A 226 13.68 12.64 2.87
C VAL A 226 13.29 11.86 4.12
N LEU A 227 13.60 12.39 5.29
CA LEU A 227 13.44 11.69 6.58
C LEU A 227 12.53 12.48 7.52
N GLY A 228 11.66 11.77 8.25
CA GLY A 228 10.83 12.36 9.30
C GLY A 228 11.66 12.74 10.53
N TYR A 229 11.58 14.00 10.94
CA TYR A 229 12.38 14.54 12.05
C TYR A 229 11.88 14.08 13.42
N GLU A 230 10.58 13.93 13.62
CA GLU A 230 9.97 13.56 14.91
C GLU A 230 10.24 12.11 15.34
N ASN A 231 10.74 11.27 14.45
CA ASN A 231 10.96 9.85 14.72
C ASN A 231 12.45 9.55 14.97
N ASP A 232 12.78 9.04 16.17
CA ASP A 232 14.17 8.75 16.58
C ASP A 232 14.85 7.73 15.64
N ILE A 233 14.08 6.76 15.14
CA ILE A 233 14.62 5.74 14.25
C ILE A 233 14.98 6.34 12.89
N THR A 234 14.12 7.21 12.32
CA THR A 234 14.45 7.89 11.06
C THR A 234 15.67 8.81 11.23
N ARG A 235 15.79 9.53 12.36
CA ARG A 235 17.01 10.30 12.67
C ARG A 235 18.26 9.43 12.74
N SER A 236 18.14 8.21 13.29
CA SER A 236 19.27 7.27 13.35
C SER A 236 19.73 6.76 11.99
N MET A 237 18.96 6.97 10.92
CA MET A 237 19.28 6.56 9.55
C MET A 237 20.16 7.59 8.79
N VAL A 238 20.40 8.78 9.35
CA VAL A 238 21.23 9.82 8.71
C VAL A 238 22.61 9.32 8.28
N PRO A 239 23.33 8.48 9.05
CA PRO A 239 24.61 7.93 8.61
C PRO A 239 24.53 7.05 7.35
N ASP A 240 23.35 6.55 6.98
CA ASP A 240 23.12 5.73 5.79
C ASP A 240 22.89 6.57 4.54
N CYS A 241 22.62 7.89 4.70
CA CYS A 241 22.40 8.83 3.61
C CYS A 241 23.69 9.06 2.82
N LYS A 242 23.57 9.12 1.48
CA LYS A 242 24.70 9.25 0.55
C LYS A 242 24.65 10.52 -0.31
N GLY A 243 23.50 11.20 -0.32
CA GLY A 243 23.24 12.37 -1.13
C GLY A 243 22.73 13.56 -0.32
N LYS A 244 21.73 14.24 -0.84
CA LYS A 244 21.10 15.38 -0.19
C LYS A 244 20.07 14.92 0.81
N GLN A 245 20.44 14.83 2.09
CA GLN A 245 19.51 14.55 3.17
C GLN A 245 18.64 15.78 3.43
N VAL A 246 17.32 15.57 3.56
CA VAL A 246 16.30 16.61 3.74
C VAL A 246 15.32 16.14 4.84
N TRP A 247 14.98 17.04 5.76
CA TRP A 247 13.99 16.77 6.79
C TRP A 247 12.57 17.11 6.34
N PHE A 248 11.58 16.47 6.94
CA PHE A 248 10.26 17.04 7.05
C PHE A 248 9.81 16.99 8.51
N THR A 249 9.13 18.06 8.94
CA THR A 249 8.74 18.23 10.35
C THR A 249 7.51 19.14 10.46
N ARG A 250 6.66 18.84 11.42
CA ARG A 250 5.49 19.65 11.75
C ARG A 250 5.67 20.45 13.03
N LEU A 251 6.62 20.04 13.88
CA LEU A 251 6.77 20.55 15.25
C LEU A 251 7.94 21.51 15.41
N HIS A 252 8.84 21.59 14.43
CA HIS A 252 10.08 22.36 14.51
C HIS A 252 10.35 23.11 13.22
N ASP A 253 10.93 24.30 13.30
CA ASP A 253 11.56 24.90 12.14
C ASP A 253 12.86 24.16 11.80
N THR A 254 13.22 24.12 10.53
CA THR A 254 14.47 23.49 10.05
C THR A 254 15.13 24.39 9.01
N ASP A 255 16.46 24.33 8.95
CA ASP A 255 17.27 25.05 7.95
C ASP A 255 17.42 24.23 6.66
N ASN A 256 17.04 22.95 6.66
CA ASN A 256 17.14 22.05 5.53
C ASN A 256 15.95 21.08 5.50
N GLY A 257 14.89 21.46 4.79
CA GLY A 257 13.71 20.61 4.64
C GLY A 257 12.38 21.33 4.67
N ALA A 258 11.32 20.54 4.59
CA ALA A 258 9.94 21.04 4.62
C ALA A 258 9.40 21.06 6.05
N PHE A 259 8.76 22.17 6.45
CA PHE A 259 8.25 22.32 7.80
C PHE A 259 6.96 23.15 7.87
N LEU A 260 6.21 22.96 8.95
CA LEU A 260 5.07 23.81 9.30
C LEU A 260 5.55 24.93 10.21
N ARG A 261 5.57 26.15 9.70
CA ARG A 261 5.92 27.35 10.45
C ARG A 261 4.80 27.76 11.43
N GLY A 262 5.16 28.43 12.52
CA GLY A 262 4.24 28.79 13.59
C GLY A 262 3.05 29.67 13.18
N ASP A 263 3.08 30.34 12.02
CA ASP A 263 1.98 31.11 11.43
C ASP A 263 1.01 30.26 10.58
N GLY A 264 1.23 28.94 10.53
CA GLY A 264 0.43 28.00 9.75
C GLY A 264 0.81 27.89 8.28
N MET A 265 1.98 28.41 7.89
CA MET A 265 2.51 28.24 6.53
C MET A 265 3.41 27.00 6.44
N LEU A 266 3.15 26.16 5.44
CA LEU A 266 4.07 25.11 5.02
C LEU A 266 5.21 25.78 4.23
N CYS A 267 6.43 25.55 4.67
CA CYS A 267 7.63 26.16 4.11
C CYS A 267 8.64 25.09 3.70
N MET A 268 9.48 25.41 2.74
CA MET A 268 10.70 24.67 2.43
C MET A 268 11.90 25.55 2.73
N ALA A 269 12.84 25.04 3.51
CA ALA A 269 14.13 25.66 3.76
C ALA A 269 15.22 24.94 2.96
N GLU A 270 15.98 25.68 2.20
CA GLU A 270 17.09 25.19 1.38
C GLU A 270 18.12 26.31 1.20
N ASP A 271 19.40 26.00 1.44
CA ASP A 271 20.52 26.92 1.25
C ASP A 271 20.35 28.30 1.94
N GLY A 272 19.77 28.31 3.13
CA GLY A 272 19.50 29.51 3.92
C GLY A 272 18.27 30.33 3.47
N VAL A 273 17.53 29.83 2.47
CA VAL A 273 16.29 30.47 1.98
C VAL A 273 15.09 29.70 2.47
N VAL A 274 14.12 30.38 3.09
CA VAL A 274 12.83 29.81 3.50
C VAL A 274 11.75 30.26 2.52
N THR A 275 11.20 29.32 1.78
CA THR A 275 10.15 29.55 0.79
C THR A 275 8.81 29.03 1.31
N PRO A 276 7.84 29.88 1.68
CA PRO A 276 6.49 29.48 1.98
C PRO A 276 5.78 29.00 0.70
N PHE A 277 5.05 27.86 0.78
CA PHE A 277 4.41 27.34 -0.42
C PHE A 277 2.91 27.03 -0.27
N LEU A 278 2.39 26.76 0.94
CA LEU A 278 0.97 26.46 1.12
C LEU A 278 0.53 26.82 2.55
N ALA A 279 -0.65 27.43 2.69
CA ALA A 279 -1.21 27.65 4.02
C ALA A 279 -1.95 26.41 4.52
N GLN A 280 -1.76 26.03 5.77
CA GLN A 280 -2.43 24.88 6.41
C GLN A 280 -3.96 24.94 6.26
N LYS A 281 -4.57 26.13 6.39
CA LYS A 281 -6.01 26.33 6.24
C LYS A 281 -6.57 25.98 4.86
N ASP A 282 -5.74 25.99 3.83
CA ASP A 282 -6.13 25.71 2.45
C ASP A 282 -6.03 24.21 2.12
N ILE A 283 -5.42 23.41 3.00
CA ILE A 283 -5.29 21.95 2.83
C ILE A 283 -6.65 21.28 3.03
N LYS A 284 -7.08 20.52 2.02
CA LYS A 284 -8.33 19.74 2.09
C LYS A 284 -8.19 18.40 2.78
N LEU A 285 -6.98 17.84 2.74
CA LEU A 285 -6.67 16.56 3.38
C LEU A 285 -6.67 16.72 4.91
N ARG A 286 -7.60 16.03 5.58
CA ARG A 286 -7.83 16.19 7.03
C ARG A 286 -6.79 15.43 7.86
N GLY A 287 -6.50 15.95 9.05
CA GLY A 287 -5.65 15.34 10.06
C GLY A 287 -4.21 15.84 10.05
N LEU A 288 -3.63 16.02 11.25
CA LEU A 288 -2.28 16.57 11.43
C LEU A 288 -1.20 15.67 10.82
N HIS A 289 -1.39 14.34 10.86
CA HIS A 289 -0.49 13.38 10.21
C HIS A 289 -0.44 13.56 8.69
N ASN A 290 -1.50 14.11 8.08
CA ASN A 290 -1.52 14.37 6.64
C ASN A 290 -0.78 15.66 6.26
N ILE A 291 -0.58 16.57 7.19
CA ILE A 291 0.36 17.69 7.01
C ILE A 291 1.78 17.15 6.90
N GLU A 292 2.17 16.19 7.75
CA GLU A 292 3.46 15.52 7.66
C GLU A 292 3.64 14.78 6.33
N ASN A 293 2.62 14.06 5.87
CA ASN A 293 2.63 13.38 4.57
C ASN A 293 2.81 14.38 3.41
N LEU A 294 2.15 15.55 3.48
CA LEU A 294 2.28 16.61 2.48
C LEU A 294 3.68 17.23 2.50
N LEU A 295 4.23 17.50 3.68
CA LEU A 295 5.58 18.01 3.85
C LEU A 295 6.62 17.03 3.29
N ALA A 296 6.48 15.73 3.62
CA ALA A 296 7.33 14.67 3.09
C ALA A 296 7.29 14.61 1.55
N ALA A 297 6.08 14.65 0.99
CA ALA A 297 5.89 14.62 -0.46
C ALA A 297 6.44 15.87 -1.15
N ALA A 298 6.24 17.06 -0.58
CA ALA A 298 6.78 18.31 -1.11
C ALA A 298 8.33 18.32 -1.06
N ALA A 299 8.92 17.87 0.07
CA ALA A 299 10.38 17.74 0.20
C ALA A 299 10.99 16.78 -0.84
N ALA A 300 10.26 15.70 -1.17
CA ALA A 300 10.72 14.72 -2.15
C ALA A 300 10.84 15.32 -3.56
N VAL A 301 9.88 16.16 -3.96
CA VAL A 301 9.80 16.70 -5.33
C VAL A 301 10.31 18.14 -5.46
N TRP A 302 10.81 18.73 -4.38
CA TRP A 302 11.24 20.13 -4.38
C TRP A 302 12.36 20.40 -5.38
N GLY A 303 12.17 21.42 -6.20
CA GLY A 303 13.10 21.76 -7.29
C GLY A 303 12.91 20.97 -8.58
N GLU A 304 12.16 19.86 -8.56
CA GLU A 304 11.82 19.07 -9.75
C GLU A 304 10.41 19.36 -10.26
N VAL A 305 9.52 19.74 -9.35
CA VAL A 305 8.12 20.08 -9.63
C VAL A 305 7.91 21.56 -9.33
N PRO A 306 7.22 22.30 -10.23
CA PRO A 306 6.86 23.71 -9.97
C PRO A 306 6.06 23.85 -8.67
N VAL A 307 6.33 24.89 -7.90
CA VAL A 307 5.66 25.14 -6.61
C VAL A 307 4.14 25.27 -6.79
N GLU A 308 3.70 25.85 -7.90
CA GLU A 308 2.29 26.00 -8.25
C GLU A 308 1.56 24.64 -8.40
N ALA A 309 2.26 23.61 -8.88
CA ALA A 309 1.73 22.26 -8.96
C ALA A 309 1.57 21.65 -7.56
N ILE A 310 2.54 21.87 -6.66
CA ILE A 310 2.47 21.45 -5.26
C ILE A 310 1.29 22.15 -4.56
N GLN A 311 1.14 23.47 -4.74
CA GLN A 311 0.05 24.27 -4.19
C GLN A 311 -1.32 23.77 -4.69
N LYS A 312 -1.46 23.57 -6.00
CA LYS A 312 -2.68 23.11 -6.62
C LYS A 312 -3.13 21.75 -6.03
N VAL A 313 -2.23 20.79 -5.98
CA VAL A 313 -2.54 19.46 -5.43
C VAL A 313 -2.80 19.54 -3.94
N GLY A 314 -1.94 20.22 -3.17
CA GLY A 314 -2.09 20.34 -1.71
C GLY A 314 -3.40 21.00 -1.29
N SER A 315 -3.92 21.95 -2.09
CA SER A 315 -5.20 22.62 -1.83
C SER A 315 -6.44 21.88 -2.37
N THR A 316 -6.27 20.87 -3.24
CA THR A 316 -7.40 20.14 -3.85
C THR A 316 -7.47 18.67 -3.51
N PHE A 317 -6.37 18.07 -3.09
CA PHE A 317 -6.32 16.65 -2.75
C PHE A 317 -7.09 16.35 -1.45
N THR A 318 -8.08 15.48 -1.53
CA THR A 318 -8.97 15.14 -0.42
C THR A 318 -8.66 13.78 0.24
N GLY A 319 -7.73 13.02 -0.32
CA GLY A 319 -7.33 11.71 0.19
C GLY A 319 -7.14 10.67 -0.92
N VAL A 320 -6.73 9.49 -0.50
CA VAL A 320 -6.56 8.34 -1.39
C VAL A 320 -7.92 7.71 -1.65
N GLU A 321 -8.22 7.41 -2.91
CA GLU A 321 -9.46 6.74 -3.28
C GLU A 321 -9.62 5.43 -2.48
N HIS A 322 -10.84 5.17 -2.03
CA HIS A 322 -11.20 4.02 -1.18
C HIS A 322 -10.58 3.97 0.22
N ARG A 323 -9.90 5.04 0.69
CA ARG A 323 -9.30 5.09 2.03
C ARG A 323 -9.88 6.25 2.84
N ILE A 324 -10.90 5.98 3.63
CA ILE A 324 -11.69 6.99 4.39
C ILE A 324 -12.00 8.20 3.47
N GLU A 325 -12.28 7.90 2.21
CA GLU A 325 -12.51 8.87 1.15
C GLU A 325 -13.88 9.54 1.38
N PRO A 326 -13.95 10.86 1.61
CA PRO A 326 -15.23 11.55 1.67
C PRO A 326 -15.88 11.55 0.28
N VAL A 327 -17.06 10.94 0.19
CA VAL A 327 -17.81 10.81 -1.08
C VAL A 327 -18.78 11.97 -1.27
N ARG A 328 -19.64 12.20 -0.27
CA ARG A 328 -20.72 13.18 -0.35
C ARG A 328 -21.20 13.59 1.04
N VAL A 329 -21.69 14.81 1.14
CA VAL A 329 -22.56 15.25 2.25
C VAL A 329 -23.96 15.38 1.71
N LEU A 330 -24.92 14.69 2.31
CA LEU A 330 -26.34 14.75 1.95
C LEU A 330 -27.17 14.83 3.24
N ASP A 331 -28.07 15.81 3.31
CA ASP A 331 -28.96 16.06 4.47
C ASP A 331 -28.18 16.18 5.81
N GLY A 332 -26.97 16.74 5.76
CA GLY A 332 -26.08 16.87 6.91
C GLY A 332 -25.35 15.59 7.31
N VAL A 333 -25.51 14.48 6.58
CA VAL A 333 -24.81 13.20 6.78
C VAL A 333 -23.63 13.10 5.82
N THR A 334 -22.43 12.76 6.33
CA THR A 334 -21.25 12.57 5.52
C THR A 334 -21.01 11.09 5.22
N TYR A 335 -20.83 10.75 3.96
CA TYR A 335 -20.56 9.39 3.49
C TYR A 335 -19.08 9.21 3.20
N TYR A 336 -18.47 8.13 3.74
CA TYR A 336 -17.06 7.80 3.56
C TYR A 336 -16.89 6.42 2.94
N ASN A 337 -15.99 6.34 1.95
CA ASN A 337 -15.60 5.11 1.31
C ASN A 337 -14.22 4.65 1.86
N ASP A 338 -14.21 3.59 2.63
CA ASP A 338 -13.00 2.90 3.10
C ASP A 338 -12.98 1.43 2.63
N SER A 339 -13.39 1.21 1.37
CA SER A 339 -13.49 -0.14 0.79
C SER A 339 -12.14 -0.89 0.80
N ILE A 340 -11.01 -0.19 0.91
CA ILE A 340 -9.68 -0.79 1.10
C ILE A 340 -9.50 -1.42 2.49
N GLY A 341 -10.39 -1.17 3.44
CA GLY A 341 -10.45 -1.80 4.75
C GLY A 341 -10.82 -3.28 4.70
N THR A 342 -9.98 -4.08 4.05
CA THR A 342 -10.22 -5.52 3.76
C THR A 342 -9.78 -6.46 4.88
N SER A 343 -9.54 -5.95 6.08
CA SER A 343 -9.22 -6.73 7.28
C SER A 343 -9.68 -5.99 8.54
N PRO A 344 -9.93 -6.72 9.65
CA PRO A 344 -10.28 -6.13 10.94
C PRO A 344 -9.32 -5.02 11.37
N THR A 345 -8.02 -5.24 11.30
CA THR A 345 -6.99 -4.26 11.71
C THR A 345 -7.11 -2.93 10.96
N ARG A 346 -7.41 -2.97 9.64
CA ARG A 346 -7.57 -1.74 8.84
C ARG A 346 -8.84 -0.99 9.20
N THR A 347 -9.95 -1.69 9.38
CA THR A 347 -11.22 -1.08 9.82
C THR A 347 -11.09 -0.47 11.21
N ILE A 348 -10.38 -1.13 12.15
CA ILE A 348 -10.06 -0.59 13.47
C ILE A 348 -9.34 0.76 13.34
N ALA A 349 -8.29 0.82 12.53
CA ALA A 349 -7.56 2.06 12.29
C ALA A 349 -8.46 3.16 11.69
N GLY A 350 -9.36 2.78 10.79
CA GLY A 350 -10.36 3.67 10.21
C GLY A 350 -11.34 4.22 11.26
N LEU A 351 -11.92 3.36 12.08
CA LEU A 351 -12.88 3.74 13.12
C LEU A 351 -12.28 4.72 14.14
N ARG A 352 -11.04 4.48 14.57
CA ARG A 352 -10.31 5.35 15.50
C ARG A 352 -10.00 6.76 14.97
N SER A 353 -10.18 7.00 13.67
CA SER A 353 -9.97 8.32 13.06
C SER A 353 -11.19 9.26 13.15
N PHE A 354 -12.30 8.78 13.71
CA PHE A 354 -13.50 9.58 13.91
C PHE A 354 -13.66 9.98 15.38
N ASP A 355 -13.97 11.25 15.60
CA ASP A 355 -14.19 11.80 16.95
C ASP A 355 -15.55 11.41 17.56
N GLN A 356 -16.47 10.89 16.74
CA GLN A 356 -17.82 10.49 17.14
C GLN A 356 -18.14 9.09 16.60
N LYS A 357 -19.15 8.43 17.20
CA LYS A 357 -19.63 7.14 16.71
C LYS A 357 -20.17 7.27 15.28
N VAL A 358 -19.83 6.30 14.44
CA VAL A 358 -20.23 6.23 13.03
C VAL A 358 -21.31 5.19 12.80
N ILE A 359 -21.94 5.21 11.63
CA ILE A 359 -22.73 4.12 11.09
C ILE A 359 -21.80 3.31 10.16
N LEU A 360 -21.56 2.05 10.49
CA LEU A 360 -20.60 1.19 9.80
C LEU A 360 -21.29 0.20 8.88
N ILE A 361 -20.90 0.17 7.60
CA ILE A 361 -21.23 -0.91 6.67
C ILE A 361 -20.02 -1.85 6.61
N ALA A 362 -20.19 -3.11 7.03
CA ALA A 362 -19.10 -4.08 7.12
C ALA A 362 -19.51 -5.48 6.59
N GLY A 363 -18.50 -6.32 6.32
CA GLY A 363 -18.64 -7.67 5.84
C GLY A 363 -18.19 -7.87 4.39
N GLY A 364 -18.17 -9.12 3.94
CA GLY A 364 -17.67 -9.52 2.65
C GLY A 364 -17.11 -10.95 2.67
N TYR A 365 -16.09 -11.23 1.83
CA TYR A 365 -15.47 -12.54 1.68
C TYR A 365 -14.64 -12.96 2.89
N ASP A 366 -14.77 -14.23 3.28
CA ASP A 366 -14.06 -14.80 4.42
C ASP A 366 -12.62 -15.23 4.07
N LYS A 367 -11.65 -14.56 4.67
CA LYS A 367 -10.21 -14.92 4.64
C LYS A 367 -9.80 -15.79 5.82
N HIS A 368 -10.76 -16.27 6.63
CA HIS A 368 -10.53 -17.01 7.88
C HIS A 368 -9.73 -16.22 8.93
N ILE A 369 -9.90 -14.90 8.94
CA ILE A 369 -9.27 -13.99 9.91
C ILE A 369 -10.21 -13.90 11.14
N PRO A 370 -9.67 -13.80 12.38
CA PRO A 370 -10.47 -13.58 13.58
C PRO A 370 -11.09 -12.18 13.60
N TYR A 371 -12.37 -12.07 14.03
CA TYR A 371 -13.09 -10.80 14.17
C TYR A 371 -13.21 -10.34 15.63
N GLU A 372 -12.81 -11.16 16.59
CA GLU A 372 -12.84 -10.83 18.01
C GLU A 372 -12.11 -9.52 18.34
N PRO A 373 -10.93 -9.20 17.74
CA PRO A 373 -10.25 -7.93 17.97
C PRO A 373 -11.02 -6.69 17.47
N LEU A 374 -11.96 -6.87 16.52
CA LEU A 374 -12.79 -5.79 15.98
C LEU A 374 -13.93 -5.41 16.93
N ALA A 375 -14.44 -6.35 17.72
CA ALA A 375 -15.64 -6.18 18.54
C ALA A 375 -15.55 -4.99 19.53
N PRO A 376 -14.50 -4.83 20.35
CA PRO A 376 -14.41 -3.68 21.27
C PRO A 376 -14.41 -2.34 20.53
N GLU A 377 -13.80 -2.26 19.35
CA GLU A 377 -13.74 -1.04 18.56
C GLU A 377 -15.10 -0.69 17.93
N VAL A 378 -15.84 -1.70 17.46
CA VAL A 378 -17.20 -1.52 16.98
C VAL A 378 -18.09 -0.99 18.12
N ILE A 379 -18.01 -1.56 19.30
CA ILE A 379 -18.77 -1.13 20.47
C ILE A 379 -18.43 0.33 20.87
N ALA A 380 -17.16 0.69 20.82
CA ALA A 380 -16.71 2.02 21.19
C ALA A 380 -17.04 3.10 20.14
N HIS A 381 -16.93 2.77 18.85
CA HIS A 381 -16.93 3.73 17.76
C HIS A 381 -18.13 3.65 16.81
N VAL A 382 -19.02 2.65 16.96
CA VAL A 382 -20.16 2.46 16.05
C VAL A 382 -21.46 2.59 16.83
N LYS A 383 -22.45 3.28 16.25
CA LYS A 383 -23.81 3.34 16.78
C LYS A 383 -24.78 2.41 16.07
N ASP A 384 -24.61 2.24 14.76
CA ASP A 384 -25.38 1.31 13.93
C ASP A 384 -24.43 0.52 13.03
N LEU A 385 -24.56 -0.81 13.03
CA LEU A 385 -23.74 -1.73 12.24
C LEU A 385 -24.63 -2.41 11.20
N VAL A 386 -24.33 -2.15 9.92
CA VAL A 386 -24.99 -2.80 8.80
C VAL A 386 -24.06 -3.87 8.23
N LEU A 387 -24.47 -5.12 8.30
CA LEU A 387 -23.67 -6.27 7.90
C LEU A 387 -24.11 -6.82 6.54
N MET A 388 -23.12 -7.20 5.72
CA MET A 388 -23.36 -7.80 4.42
C MET A 388 -22.32 -8.89 4.09
N GLY A 389 -22.62 -9.73 3.08
CA GLY A 389 -21.71 -10.75 2.60
C GLY A 389 -21.43 -11.90 3.57
N ALA A 390 -20.56 -12.82 3.17
CA ALA A 390 -20.32 -14.09 3.85
C ALA A 390 -19.82 -13.97 5.29
N THR A 391 -19.12 -12.88 5.63
CA THR A 391 -18.56 -12.67 6.98
C THR A 391 -19.49 -11.92 7.93
N GLY A 392 -20.63 -11.41 7.45
CA GLY A 392 -21.60 -10.71 8.30
C GLY A 392 -21.96 -11.47 9.59
N PRO A 393 -22.37 -12.74 9.53
CA PRO A 393 -22.69 -13.52 10.73
C PRO A 393 -21.52 -13.73 11.69
N ARG A 394 -20.28 -13.79 11.18
CA ARG A 394 -19.07 -13.92 12.02
C ARG A 394 -18.74 -12.63 12.76
N ILE A 395 -18.88 -11.49 12.09
CA ILE A 395 -18.70 -10.17 12.71
C ILE A 395 -19.78 -9.97 13.77
N GLU A 396 -21.04 -10.25 13.47
CA GLU A 396 -22.13 -10.18 14.42
C GLU A 396 -21.87 -11.03 15.66
N LYS A 397 -21.49 -12.30 15.46
CA LYS A 397 -21.16 -13.20 16.57
C LYS A 397 -20.08 -12.60 17.47
N ALA A 398 -18.96 -12.15 16.89
CA ALA A 398 -17.85 -11.57 17.66
C ALA A 398 -18.30 -10.33 18.46
N VAL A 399 -19.12 -9.47 17.87
CA VAL A 399 -19.65 -8.25 18.52
C VAL A 399 -20.66 -8.61 19.61
N CYS A 400 -21.61 -9.52 19.37
CA CYS A 400 -22.63 -9.90 20.35
C CYS A 400 -22.06 -10.68 21.54
N GLU A 401 -20.99 -11.43 21.34
CA GLU A 401 -20.30 -12.18 22.41
C GLU A 401 -19.42 -11.26 23.31
N HIS A 402 -19.20 -10.00 22.91
CA HIS A 402 -18.42 -9.08 23.75
C HIS A 402 -19.20 -8.65 25.00
N PRO A 403 -18.59 -8.63 26.19
CA PRO A 403 -19.29 -8.33 27.45
C PRO A 403 -20.06 -6.99 27.46
N ASP A 404 -19.51 -5.98 26.80
CA ASP A 404 -20.09 -4.62 26.77
C ASP A 404 -21.19 -4.44 25.71
N PHE A 405 -21.48 -5.45 24.89
CA PHE A 405 -22.46 -5.34 23.82
C PHE A 405 -23.86 -4.94 24.33
N ALA A 406 -24.34 -5.61 25.39
CA ALA A 406 -25.67 -5.33 25.95
C ALA A 406 -25.86 -3.89 26.46
N ALA A 407 -24.77 -3.25 26.91
CA ALA A 407 -24.78 -1.88 27.40
C ALA A 407 -24.46 -0.82 26.34
N SER A 408 -23.99 -1.22 25.16
CA SER A 408 -23.48 -0.32 24.14
C SER A 408 -24.55 0.50 23.41
N GLY A 409 -25.78 -0.01 23.36
CA GLY A 409 -26.87 0.55 22.55
C GLY A 409 -26.67 0.38 21.03
N LEU A 410 -25.68 -0.45 20.62
CA LEU A 410 -25.39 -0.72 19.21
C LEU A 410 -26.57 -1.50 18.57
N THR A 411 -27.04 -1.04 17.43
CA THR A 411 -27.99 -1.77 16.61
C THR A 411 -27.28 -2.52 15.48
N ILE A 412 -27.78 -3.70 15.13
CA ILE A 412 -27.22 -4.53 14.04
C ILE A 412 -28.33 -4.81 13.04
N GLN A 413 -28.04 -4.58 11.76
CA GLN A 413 -28.93 -4.81 10.63
C GLN A 413 -28.21 -5.61 9.55
N HIS A 414 -28.96 -6.31 8.69
CA HIS A 414 -28.42 -7.12 7.62
C HIS A 414 -28.91 -6.64 6.25
N ALA A 415 -27.99 -6.66 5.27
CA ALA A 415 -28.28 -6.30 3.89
C ALA A 415 -27.71 -7.33 2.92
N ASP A 416 -28.48 -7.63 1.86
CA ASP A 416 -28.06 -8.56 0.81
C ASP A 416 -27.29 -7.88 -0.32
N THR A 417 -27.43 -6.55 -0.47
CA THR A 417 -26.82 -5.74 -1.51
C THR A 417 -26.23 -4.43 -0.96
N MET A 418 -25.29 -3.84 -1.68
CA MET A 418 -24.73 -2.53 -1.32
C MET A 418 -25.82 -1.45 -1.30
N GLN A 419 -26.75 -1.49 -2.26
CA GLN A 419 -27.87 -0.55 -2.29
C GLN A 419 -28.69 -0.63 -0.99
N HIS A 420 -29.09 -1.84 -0.58
CA HIS A 420 -29.85 -2.06 0.65
C HIS A 420 -29.03 -1.66 1.90
N ALA A 421 -27.73 -1.92 1.92
CA ALA A 421 -26.86 -1.52 3.02
C ALA A 421 -26.79 0.02 3.18
N VAL A 422 -26.69 0.75 2.08
CA VAL A 422 -26.71 2.23 2.09
C VAL A 422 -28.07 2.77 2.52
N GLU A 423 -29.17 2.14 2.10
CA GLU A 423 -30.53 2.52 2.49
C GLU A 423 -30.75 2.36 4.00
N LEU A 424 -30.36 1.21 4.56
CA LEU A 424 -30.44 0.96 6.01
C LEU A 424 -29.58 1.93 6.80
N ALA A 425 -28.34 2.15 6.37
CA ALA A 425 -27.43 3.09 7.01
C ALA A 425 -27.97 4.54 6.97
N ARG A 426 -28.56 4.95 5.84
CA ARG A 426 -29.20 6.26 5.70
C ARG A 426 -30.43 6.41 6.61
N ALA A 427 -31.26 5.37 6.72
CA ALA A 427 -32.44 5.39 7.58
C ALA A 427 -32.10 5.53 9.07
N ALA A 428 -30.93 5.01 9.49
CA ALA A 428 -30.43 5.13 10.85
C ALA A 428 -29.73 6.49 11.13
N ALA A 429 -29.38 7.24 10.07
CA ALA A 429 -28.58 8.46 10.19
C ALA A 429 -29.39 9.71 10.57
N GLN A 430 -28.74 10.61 11.31
CA GLN A 430 -29.24 11.95 11.64
C GLN A 430 -28.24 13.01 11.12
N PRO A 431 -28.69 14.26 10.90
CA PRO A 431 -27.76 15.33 10.55
C PRO A 431 -26.60 15.44 11.53
N GLY A 432 -25.37 15.46 11.00
CA GLY A 432 -24.12 15.43 11.76
C GLY A 432 -23.44 14.06 11.79
N ASP A 433 -24.13 12.99 11.41
CA ASP A 433 -23.58 11.66 11.40
C ASP A 433 -22.61 11.39 10.24
N SER A 434 -21.82 10.34 10.42
CA SER A 434 -20.95 9.78 9.39
C SER A 434 -21.34 8.33 9.08
N ILE A 435 -21.55 8.03 7.81
CA ILE A 435 -21.72 6.65 7.29
C ILE A 435 -20.42 6.25 6.63
N ILE A 436 -19.85 5.11 7.04
CA ILE A 436 -18.62 4.60 6.47
C ILE A 436 -18.77 3.18 5.94
N LEU A 437 -18.38 2.96 4.69
CA LEU A 437 -18.10 1.63 4.17
C LEU A 437 -16.67 1.25 4.57
N SER A 438 -16.48 0.43 5.61
CA SER A 438 -15.18 -0.13 6.01
C SER A 438 -15.36 -1.62 6.34
N PRO A 439 -15.19 -2.49 5.33
CA PRO A 439 -15.77 -3.82 5.33
C PRO A 439 -15.15 -4.82 6.31
N ALA A 440 -13.95 -4.60 6.83
CA ALA A 440 -13.16 -5.55 7.61
C ALA A 440 -12.92 -6.91 6.92
N SER A 441 -13.32 -7.04 5.65
CA SER A 441 -13.35 -8.27 4.86
C SER A 441 -13.00 -8.00 3.40
N ALA A 442 -12.45 -9.00 2.71
CA ALA A 442 -12.26 -8.91 1.27
C ALA A 442 -13.60 -8.77 0.53
N SER A 443 -13.55 -8.58 -0.76
CA SER A 443 -14.75 -8.32 -1.59
C SER A 443 -15.18 -9.49 -2.46
N PHE A 444 -14.37 -10.57 -2.52
CA PHE A 444 -14.45 -11.62 -3.56
C PHE A 444 -15.73 -12.48 -3.57
N ASP A 445 -16.61 -12.32 -2.58
CA ASP A 445 -17.94 -12.94 -2.55
C ASP A 445 -18.97 -12.20 -3.43
N LEU A 446 -18.88 -10.86 -3.47
CA LEU A 446 -19.83 -10.01 -4.19
C LEU A 446 -19.19 -9.19 -5.30
N TYR A 447 -17.85 -8.97 -5.24
CA TYR A 447 -17.11 -8.10 -6.15
C TYR A 447 -15.77 -8.70 -6.54
N PRO A 448 -15.25 -8.45 -7.75
CA PRO A 448 -13.94 -8.96 -8.17
C PRO A 448 -12.77 -8.37 -7.37
N ASN A 449 -12.92 -7.16 -6.84
CA ASN A 449 -11.91 -6.48 -6.00
C ASN A 449 -12.54 -5.36 -5.17
N PHE A 450 -11.76 -4.78 -4.25
CA PHE A 450 -12.24 -3.71 -3.37
C PHE A 450 -12.50 -2.39 -4.11
N GLU A 451 -11.84 -2.14 -5.23
CA GLU A 451 -12.03 -0.94 -6.05
C GLU A 451 -13.43 -0.94 -6.68
N VAL A 452 -13.86 -2.08 -7.23
CA VAL A 452 -15.21 -2.22 -7.80
C VAL A 452 -16.27 -2.05 -6.71
N ARG A 453 -16.08 -2.67 -5.53
CA ARG A 453 -16.97 -2.46 -4.38
C ARG A 453 -17.06 -0.99 -3.97
N GLY A 454 -15.92 -0.33 -3.85
CA GLY A 454 -15.88 1.09 -3.47
C GLY A 454 -16.49 2.02 -4.50
N ARG A 455 -16.30 1.75 -5.80
CA ARG A 455 -16.94 2.53 -6.89
C ARG A 455 -18.45 2.35 -6.91
N GLU A 456 -18.96 1.14 -6.65
CA GLU A 456 -20.40 0.92 -6.55
C GLU A 456 -21.00 1.68 -5.36
N PHE A 457 -20.36 1.62 -4.19
CA PHE A 457 -20.78 2.44 -3.05
C PHE A 457 -20.84 3.93 -3.41
N LYS A 458 -19.78 4.46 -4.02
CA LYS A 458 -19.73 5.87 -4.46
C LYS A 458 -20.85 6.21 -5.44
N LYS A 459 -21.13 5.33 -6.40
CA LYS A 459 -22.21 5.50 -7.37
C LYS A 459 -23.57 5.60 -6.65
N ILE A 460 -23.88 4.62 -5.81
CA ILE A 460 -25.13 4.58 -5.04
C ILE A 460 -25.29 5.86 -4.21
N VAL A 461 -24.26 6.23 -3.45
CA VAL A 461 -24.30 7.44 -2.59
C VAL A 461 -24.52 8.71 -3.42
N ASN A 462 -23.90 8.82 -4.60
CA ASN A 462 -24.07 9.99 -5.47
C ASN A 462 -25.46 10.05 -6.15
N GLU A 463 -26.13 8.91 -6.30
CA GLU A 463 -27.49 8.81 -6.87
C GLU A 463 -28.61 9.01 -5.82
N LEU A 464 -28.29 9.03 -4.51
CA LEU A 464 -29.28 9.33 -3.46
C LEU A 464 -29.93 10.70 -3.68
N LYS A 465 -31.24 10.76 -3.40
CA LYS A 465 -32.04 12.00 -3.54
C LYS A 465 -32.34 12.57 -2.15
#